data_56a0d42829f00b717dffe91502a96191
#
_entry.id   56a0d42829f00b717dffe91502a96191
#
_cell.length_a   1.000
_cell.length_b   1.000
_cell.length_c   1.000
_cell.angle_alpha   90.00
_cell.angle_beta   90.00
_cell.angle_gamma   90.00
#
_symmetry.space_group_name_H-M   'P 1'
#
loop_
_entity.id
_entity.type
_entity.pdbx_description
1 polymer ?
#
loop_
_entity_poly.entity_id
_entity_poly.type
_entity_poly.pdbx_seq_one_letter_code
_entity_poly.pdbx_strand_id
1 'polypeptide(L)'
;GISDGAGLRIVQLYDGIAAAALRDVLSGVRRVFTYNGSRFDLPFIRERLRLDVQAMAEHHDLMFACWRRGLYGGLKAVERALGLRRQMPDVDGLEAVRLWYRYKTRNDAAALARLLAYNREDVAQLEYIRRRLVGPAGSPQF
;
A
#
# COMPACT_ATOMS: atom_id res chain seq x y z
N GLY A 1 2.98 4.12 -1.85
CA GLY A 1 3.95 3.95 -0.75
C GLY A 1 4.38 2.50 -0.62
N ILE A 2 5.61 2.27 -0.21
CA ILE A 2 6.21 0.94 -0.06
C ILE A 2 6.97 0.92 1.26
N SER A 3 6.70 -0.08 2.12
CA SER A 3 7.49 -0.35 3.33
C SER A 3 8.42 -1.54 3.09
N ASP A 4 9.59 -1.52 3.68
CA ASP A 4 10.60 -2.58 3.61
C ASP A 4 10.29 -3.82 4.46
N GLY A 5 9.12 -3.86 5.08
CA GLY A 5 8.70 -4.97 5.95
C GLY A 5 9.34 -4.99 7.34
N ALA A 6 10.39 -4.22 7.57
CA ALA A 6 10.94 -3.95 8.91
C ALA A 6 10.15 -2.81 9.60
N GLY A 7 9.32 -2.11 8.85
CA GLY A 7 8.48 -1.02 9.33
C GLY A 7 9.24 0.29 9.61
N LEU A 8 10.50 0.33 9.25
CA LEU A 8 11.38 1.47 9.55
C LEU A 8 11.54 2.44 8.38
N ARG A 9 11.38 1.94 7.16
CA ARG A 9 11.55 2.74 5.95
C ARG A 9 10.31 2.65 5.08
N ILE A 10 9.68 3.79 4.83
CA ILE A 10 8.59 3.93 3.87
C ILE A 10 9.07 4.82 2.72
N VAL A 11 9.10 4.26 1.52
CA VAL A 11 9.39 4.98 0.28
C VAL A 11 8.06 5.37 -0.36
N GLN A 12 7.92 6.64 -0.70
CA GLN A 12 6.75 7.15 -1.40
C GLN A 12 7.19 7.67 -2.76
N LEU A 13 6.65 7.07 -3.81
CA LEU A 13 6.86 7.50 -5.18
C LEU A 13 5.60 8.24 -5.63
N TYR A 14 5.78 9.47 -6.03
CA TYR A 14 4.72 10.30 -6.58
C TYR A 14 5.32 11.13 -7.71
N ASP A 15 4.67 11.93 -8.38
CA ASP A 15 5.11 12.80 -9.46
C ASP A 15 6.29 12.27 -10.32
N GLY A 16 6.01 11.86 -11.52
CA GLY A 16 7.04 11.36 -12.42
C GLY A 16 7.62 9.99 -12.07
N ILE A 17 6.83 9.11 -11.49
CA ILE A 17 7.27 7.73 -11.15
C ILE A 17 7.90 7.08 -12.37
N ALA A 18 9.21 6.84 -12.32
CA ALA A 18 9.92 6.09 -13.32
C ALA A 18 9.92 4.59 -13.01
N ALA A 19 9.77 3.76 -14.04
CA ALA A 19 9.86 2.31 -13.88
C ALA A 19 11.21 1.88 -13.26
N ALA A 20 12.29 2.59 -13.56
CA ALA A 20 13.61 2.37 -12.97
C ALA A 20 13.59 2.51 -11.44
N ALA A 21 13.03 3.60 -10.91
CA ALA A 21 12.96 3.83 -9.46
C ALA A 21 12.17 2.73 -8.74
N LEU A 22 11.06 2.27 -9.34
CA LEU A 22 10.30 1.16 -8.77
C LEU A 22 11.07 -0.17 -8.87
N ARG A 23 11.75 -0.42 -9.97
CA ARG A 23 12.59 -1.61 -10.14
C ARG A 23 13.73 -1.65 -9.12
N ASP A 24 14.36 -0.52 -8.86
CA ASP A 24 15.42 -0.41 -7.85
C ASP A 24 14.90 -0.72 -6.44
N VAL A 25 13.72 -0.19 -6.08
CA VAL A 25 13.07 -0.48 -4.79
C VAL A 25 12.72 -1.96 -4.65
N LEU A 26 12.34 -2.63 -5.75
CA LEU A 26 11.99 -4.04 -5.76
C LEU A 26 13.19 -4.97 -5.96
N SER A 27 14.39 -4.44 -6.21
CA SER A 27 15.59 -5.24 -6.40
C SER A 27 15.91 -6.06 -5.15
N GLY A 28 16.06 -7.37 -5.32
CA GLY A 28 16.32 -8.31 -4.22
C GLY A 28 15.11 -8.62 -3.33
N VAL A 29 13.94 -8.01 -3.59
CA VAL A 29 12.71 -8.30 -2.86
C VAL A 29 12.18 -9.67 -3.30
N ARG A 30 11.97 -10.57 -2.33
CA ARG A 30 11.41 -11.91 -2.60
C ARG A 30 9.89 -11.95 -2.55
N ARG A 31 9.28 -11.15 -1.68
CA ARG A 31 7.82 -11.13 -1.48
C ARG A 31 7.29 -9.72 -1.40
N VAL A 32 6.17 -9.48 -2.07
CA VAL A 32 5.43 -8.22 -2.04
C VAL A 32 4.04 -8.47 -1.48
N PHE A 33 3.65 -7.68 -0.51
CA PHE A 33 2.33 -7.71 0.09
C PHE A 33 1.56 -6.45 -0.28
N THR A 34 0.29 -6.64 -0.66
CA THR A 34 -0.62 -5.53 -0.95
C THR A 34 -1.96 -5.75 -0.25
N TYR A 35 -2.85 -4.77 -0.33
CA TYR A 35 -4.26 -4.94 -0.02
C TYR A 35 -5.10 -4.58 -1.24
N ASN A 36 -5.74 -5.57 -1.84
CA ASN A 36 -6.48 -5.46 -3.10
C ASN A 36 -5.60 -5.02 -4.30
N GLY A 37 -4.29 -5.18 -4.18
CA GLY A 37 -3.33 -4.75 -5.20
C GLY A 37 -3.37 -5.60 -6.47
N SER A 38 -3.83 -6.85 -6.37
CA SER A 38 -4.04 -7.73 -7.54
C SER A 38 -5.05 -7.14 -8.55
N ARG A 39 -6.00 -6.33 -8.08
CA ARG A 39 -7.03 -5.70 -8.91
C ARG A 39 -6.72 -4.25 -9.29
N PHE A 40 -5.89 -3.55 -8.51
CA PHE A 40 -5.63 -2.12 -8.68
C PHE A 40 -4.15 -1.81 -8.92
N ASP A 41 -3.29 -2.01 -7.93
CA ASP A 41 -1.90 -1.55 -8.00
C ASP A 41 -1.09 -2.27 -9.09
N LEU A 42 -1.17 -3.61 -9.14
CA LEU A 42 -0.38 -4.39 -10.08
C LEU A 42 -0.79 -4.17 -11.54
N PRO A 43 -2.08 -4.18 -11.91
CA PRO A 43 -2.51 -3.80 -13.25
C PRO A 43 -2.08 -2.40 -13.64
N PHE A 44 -2.24 -1.42 -12.73
CA PHE A 44 -1.82 -0.04 -12.96
C PHE A 44 -0.31 0.05 -13.23
N ILE A 45 0.52 -0.58 -12.41
CA ILE A 45 1.98 -0.61 -12.56
C ILE A 45 2.36 -1.24 -13.90
N ARG A 46 1.75 -2.37 -14.24
CA ARG A 46 2.01 -3.06 -15.50
C ARG A 46 1.66 -2.21 -16.71
N GLU A 47 0.52 -1.54 -16.69
CA GLU A 47 0.07 -0.71 -17.82
C GLU A 47 0.88 0.59 -17.96
N ARG A 48 1.09 1.28 -16.84
CA ARG A 48 1.69 2.62 -16.85
C ARG A 48 3.21 2.60 -16.87
N LEU A 49 3.81 1.65 -16.18
CA LEU A 49 5.26 1.56 -16.04
C LEU A 49 5.87 0.41 -16.86
N ARG A 50 5.05 -0.40 -17.53
CA ARG A 50 5.50 -1.60 -18.28
C ARG A 50 6.37 -2.52 -17.38
N LEU A 51 6.02 -2.61 -16.12
CA LEU A 51 6.74 -3.41 -15.12
C LEU A 51 5.80 -4.46 -14.53
N ASP A 52 6.19 -5.72 -14.67
CA ASP A 52 5.47 -6.83 -14.06
C ASP A 52 6.09 -7.18 -12.70
N VAL A 53 5.45 -6.74 -11.63
CA VAL A 53 5.91 -6.98 -10.25
C VAL A 53 5.89 -8.48 -9.93
N GLN A 54 4.94 -9.23 -10.47
CA GLN A 54 4.80 -10.67 -10.21
C GLN A 54 5.89 -11.51 -10.92
N ALA A 55 6.52 -10.96 -11.95
CA ALA A 55 7.71 -11.57 -12.55
C ALA A 55 8.98 -11.33 -11.71
N MET A 56 8.96 -10.36 -10.79
CA MET A 56 10.11 -9.98 -9.97
C MET A 56 10.04 -10.57 -8.56
N ALA A 57 8.84 -10.72 -8.00
CA ALA A 57 8.65 -11.14 -6.61
C ALA A 57 7.32 -11.91 -6.44
N GLU A 58 7.28 -12.82 -5.47
CA GLU A 58 6.06 -13.50 -5.09
C GLU A 58 5.07 -12.50 -4.48
N HIS A 59 3.88 -12.41 -5.06
CA HIS A 59 2.85 -11.46 -4.64
C HIS A 59 1.80 -12.11 -3.74
N HIS A 60 1.52 -11.47 -2.62
CA HIS A 60 0.49 -11.85 -1.67
C HIS A 60 -0.49 -10.70 -1.45
N ASP A 61 -1.74 -10.91 -1.85
CA ASP A 61 -2.81 -9.94 -1.59
C ASP A 61 -3.49 -10.25 -0.25
N LEU A 62 -3.24 -9.41 0.74
CA LEU A 62 -3.73 -9.59 2.11
C LEU A 62 -5.27 -9.49 2.21
N MET A 63 -5.94 -8.89 1.23
CA MET A 63 -7.40 -8.87 1.21
C MET A 63 -7.96 -10.31 1.22
N PHE A 64 -7.40 -11.22 0.45
CA PHE A 64 -7.84 -12.62 0.44
C PHE A 64 -7.50 -13.34 1.74
N ALA A 65 -6.37 -13.02 2.37
CA ALA A 65 -6.02 -13.55 3.69
C ALA A 65 -6.99 -13.05 4.79
N CYS A 66 -7.44 -11.80 4.70
CA CYS A 66 -8.48 -11.23 5.55
C CYS A 66 -9.81 -11.97 5.36
N TRP A 67 -10.25 -12.17 4.12
CA TRP A 67 -11.52 -12.85 3.80
C TRP A 67 -11.58 -14.27 4.36
N ARG A 68 -10.49 -15.03 4.26
CA ARG A 68 -10.40 -16.37 4.85
C ARG A 68 -10.56 -16.38 6.37
N ARG A 69 -10.41 -15.26 7.02
CA ARG A 69 -10.58 -15.07 8.48
C ARG A 69 -11.87 -14.32 8.84
N GLY A 70 -12.80 -14.17 7.89
CA GLY A 70 -14.06 -13.46 8.11
C GLY A 70 -13.93 -11.93 8.21
N LEU A 71 -12.76 -11.38 7.87
CA LEU A 71 -12.51 -9.93 7.86
C LEU A 71 -12.81 -9.39 6.47
N TYR A 72 -14.01 -8.86 6.27
CA TYR A 72 -14.48 -8.36 4.98
C TYR A 72 -14.43 -6.83 4.91
N GLY A 73 -14.48 -6.32 3.68
CA GLY A 73 -14.51 -4.89 3.37
C GLY A 73 -13.15 -4.36 2.92
N GLY A 74 -13.03 -3.03 2.84
CA GLY A 74 -11.79 -2.35 2.50
C GLY A 74 -10.82 -2.31 3.67
N LEU A 75 -9.59 -1.82 3.42
CA LEU A 75 -8.53 -1.74 4.43
C LEU A 75 -9.00 -1.12 5.75
N LYS A 76 -9.69 0.01 5.70
CA LYS A 76 -10.25 0.69 6.89
C LYS A 76 -11.26 -0.15 7.69
N ALA A 77 -12.04 -0.99 7.01
CA ALA A 77 -13.00 -1.87 7.69
C ALA A 77 -12.26 -2.96 8.46
N VAL A 78 -11.23 -3.55 7.85
CA VAL A 78 -10.38 -4.55 8.48
C VAL A 78 -9.60 -3.95 9.65
N GLU A 79 -9.05 -2.76 9.50
CA GLU A 79 -8.37 -2.04 10.59
C GLU A 79 -9.27 -1.86 11.80
N ARG A 80 -10.51 -1.37 11.60
CA ARG A 80 -11.50 -1.23 12.69
C ARG A 80 -11.80 -2.57 13.36
N ALA A 81 -12.01 -3.63 12.57
CA ALA A 81 -12.27 -4.96 13.09
C ALA A 81 -11.09 -5.51 13.92
N LEU A 82 -9.87 -5.11 13.61
CA LEU A 82 -8.64 -5.45 14.35
C LEU A 82 -8.32 -4.48 15.51
N GLY A 83 -9.16 -3.48 15.75
CA GLY A 83 -8.97 -2.48 16.79
C GLY A 83 -7.88 -1.45 16.50
N LEU A 84 -7.48 -1.31 15.23
CA LEU A 84 -6.50 -0.32 14.82
C LEU A 84 -7.13 1.05 14.71
N ARG A 85 -6.46 2.05 15.28
CA ARG A 85 -6.88 3.45 15.21
C ARG A 85 -6.07 4.18 14.14
N ARG A 86 -6.74 5.05 13.38
CA ARG A 86 -6.11 5.95 12.42
C ARG A 86 -5.88 7.33 13.02
N GLN A 87 -4.77 7.95 12.64
CA GLN A 87 -4.51 9.35 12.93
C GLN A 87 -5.30 10.28 11.98
N MET A 88 -5.58 9.78 10.76
CA MET A 88 -6.31 10.51 9.72
C MET A 88 -7.62 9.79 9.34
N PRO A 89 -8.60 9.71 10.26
CA PRO A 89 -9.83 8.95 10.01
C PRO A 89 -10.75 9.62 8.97
N ASP A 90 -10.60 10.93 8.78
CA ASP A 90 -11.38 11.79 7.88
C ASP A 90 -10.91 11.72 6.42
N VAL A 91 -9.71 11.20 6.15
CA VAL A 91 -9.22 11.01 4.79
C VAL A 91 -9.62 9.63 4.28
N ASP A 92 -10.40 9.60 3.24
CA ASP A 92 -10.75 8.38 2.49
C ASP A 92 -10.19 8.42 1.06
N GLY A 93 -10.51 7.40 0.26
CA GLY A 93 -10.02 7.33 -1.12
C GLY A 93 -10.49 8.50 -1.99
N LEU A 94 -11.71 9.01 -1.76
CA LEU A 94 -12.22 10.16 -2.51
C LEU A 94 -11.50 11.45 -2.10
N GLU A 95 -11.28 11.64 -0.81
CA GLU A 95 -10.51 12.79 -0.33
C GLU A 95 -9.05 12.72 -0.79
N ALA A 96 -8.45 11.53 -0.85
CA ALA A 96 -7.11 11.35 -1.41
C ALA A 96 -7.04 11.82 -2.89
N VAL A 97 -8.05 11.49 -3.70
CA VAL A 97 -8.15 11.97 -5.09
C VAL A 97 -8.29 13.50 -5.15
N ARG A 98 -9.09 14.11 -4.26
CA ARG A 98 -9.24 15.57 -4.17
C ARG A 98 -7.93 16.25 -3.79
N LEU A 99 -7.21 15.72 -2.80
CA LEU A 99 -5.90 16.22 -2.38
C LEU A 99 -4.88 16.17 -3.52
N TRP A 100 -4.84 15.04 -4.25
CA TRP A 100 -4.00 14.89 -5.44
C TRP A 100 -4.34 15.93 -6.51
N TYR A 101 -5.61 16.11 -6.82
CA TYR A 101 -6.07 17.10 -7.79
C TYR A 101 -5.69 18.53 -7.39
N ARG A 102 -5.87 18.91 -6.12
CA ARG A 102 -5.45 20.21 -5.60
C ARG A 102 -3.95 20.43 -5.77
N TYR A 103 -3.15 19.43 -5.44
CA TYR A 103 -1.71 19.48 -5.67
C TYR A 103 -1.38 19.69 -7.15
N LYS A 104 -1.93 18.88 -8.05
CA LYS A 104 -1.61 18.93 -9.49
C LYS A 104 -2.09 20.21 -10.18
N THR A 105 -3.21 20.80 -9.77
CA THR A 105 -3.81 21.97 -10.46
C THR A 105 -3.44 23.29 -9.82
N ARG A 106 -3.14 23.30 -8.52
CA ARG A 106 -2.90 24.53 -7.75
C ARG A 106 -1.54 24.57 -7.07
N ASN A 107 -0.72 23.54 -7.28
CA ASN A 107 0.57 23.35 -6.60
C ASN A 107 0.44 23.45 -5.04
N ASP A 108 -0.69 22.92 -4.51
CA ASP A 108 -1.01 22.97 -3.09
C ASP A 108 -0.12 21.98 -2.30
N ALA A 109 0.97 22.50 -1.77
CA ALA A 109 1.94 21.71 -0.99
C ALA A 109 1.32 21.11 0.28
N ALA A 110 0.35 21.79 0.91
CA ALA A 110 -0.35 21.28 2.09
C ALA A 110 -1.23 20.08 1.74
N ALA A 111 -1.90 20.11 0.58
CA ALA A 111 -2.66 18.97 0.07
C ALA A 111 -1.75 17.77 -0.21
N LEU A 112 -0.58 17.99 -0.82
CA LEU A 112 0.40 16.93 -1.03
C LEU A 112 0.89 16.33 0.29
N ALA A 113 1.28 17.16 1.25
CA ALA A 113 1.76 16.70 2.56
C ALA A 113 0.71 15.84 3.28
N ARG A 114 -0.57 16.26 3.22
CA ARG A 114 -1.68 15.48 3.79
C ARG A 114 -1.91 14.16 3.08
N LEU A 115 -1.83 14.14 1.76
CA LEU A 115 -1.94 12.92 0.96
C LEU A 115 -0.79 11.94 1.25
N LEU A 116 0.44 12.42 1.37
CA LEU A 116 1.59 11.59 1.70
C LEU A 116 1.50 11.03 3.12
N ALA A 117 1.02 11.81 4.08
CA ALA A 117 0.78 11.34 5.44
C ALA A 117 -0.28 10.22 5.47
N TYR A 118 -1.39 10.40 4.76
CA TYR A 118 -2.43 9.38 4.61
C TYR A 118 -1.88 8.09 3.97
N ASN A 119 -1.14 8.20 2.88
CA ASN A 119 -0.54 7.04 2.22
C ASN A 119 0.49 6.33 3.11
N ARG A 120 1.27 7.08 3.88
CA ARG A 120 2.20 6.51 4.88
C ARG A 120 1.46 5.72 5.94
N GLU A 121 0.33 6.23 6.42
CA GLU A 121 -0.51 5.52 7.39
C GLU A 121 -1.06 4.21 6.80
N ASP A 122 -1.59 4.24 5.56
CA ASP A 122 -2.08 3.04 4.87
C ASP A 122 -1.00 1.95 4.80
N VAL A 123 0.23 2.32 4.43
CA VAL A 123 1.36 1.37 4.32
C VAL A 123 1.76 0.82 5.70
N ALA A 124 1.79 1.66 6.73
CA ALA A 124 2.12 1.23 8.09
C ALA A 124 1.06 0.26 8.66
N GLN A 125 -0.22 0.56 8.44
CA GLN A 125 -1.33 -0.29 8.86
C GLN A 125 -1.33 -1.63 8.10
N LEU A 126 -0.99 -1.61 6.83
CA LEU A 126 -0.87 -2.83 6.03
C LEU A 126 0.21 -3.77 6.60
N GLU A 127 1.34 -3.24 7.02
CA GLU A 127 2.41 -4.02 7.65
C GLU A 127 1.93 -4.64 8.98
N TYR A 128 1.16 -3.89 9.78
CA TYR A 128 0.57 -4.41 11.01
C TYR A 128 -0.40 -5.57 10.72
N ILE A 129 -1.28 -5.42 9.73
CA ILE A 129 -2.21 -6.46 9.30
C ILE A 129 -1.44 -7.69 8.83
N ARG A 130 -0.40 -7.51 8.00
CA ARG A 130 0.46 -8.60 7.55
C ARG A 130 1.01 -9.40 8.72
N ARG A 131 1.60 -8.75 9.71
CA ARG A 131 2.16 -9.43 10.90
C ARG A 131 1.11 -10.21 11.68
N ARG A 132 -0.09 -9.68 11.79
CA ARG A 132 -1.22 -10.35 12.47
C ARG A 132 -1.74 -11.56 11.72
N LEU A 133 -1.74 -11.51 10.38
CA LEU A 133 -2.32 -12.56 9.54
C LEU A 133 -1.33 -13.64 9.12
N VAL A 134 -0.08 -13.25 8.89
CA VAL A 134 0.94 -14.12 8.28
C VAL A 134 1.99 -14.55 9.29
N GLY A 135 2.03 -13.92 10.46
CA GLY A 135 3.06 -14.17 11.48
C GLY A 135 4.41 -13.53 11.12
N PRO A 136 5.45 -13.71 11.95
CA PRO A 136 6.80 -13.28 11.63
C PRO A 136 7.29 -13.96 10.35
N ALA A 137 8.11 -13.25 9.58
CA ALA A 137 8.63 -13.69 8.28
C ALA A 137 9.36 -15.04 8.43
N GLY A 138 8.68 -16.13 8.17
CA GLY A 138 9.23 -17.49 8.32
C GLY A 138 8.21 -18.61 8.36
N SER A 139 6.96 -18.32 8.66
CA SER A 139 5.92 -19.36 8.70
C SER A 139 4.94 -19.19 7.55
N PRO A 140 4.99 -20.04 6.52
CA PRO A 140 3.94 -20.09 5.51
C PRO A 140 2.72 -20.78 6.09
N GLN A 141 1.74 -20.01 6.55
CA GLN A 141 0.38 -20.49 6.77
C GLN A 141 -0.54 -19.72 5.84
N PHE A 142 -0.54 -20.16 4.62
CA PHE A 142 -1.52 -19.74 3.61
C PHE A 142 -2.53 -20.85 3.37
#